data_241ba9983391101b5126055f9f4a5ffe
#
_entry.id   241ba9983391101b5126055f9f4a5ffe
#
_cell.length_a   1.000
_cell.length_b   1.000
_cell.length_c   1.000
_cell.angle_alpha   90.00
_cell.angle_beta   90.00
_cell.angle_gamma   90.00
#
_symmetry.space_group_name_H-M   'P 1'
#
loop_
_entity.id
_entity.type
_entity.pdbx_description
1 polymer ?
#
loop_
_entity_poly.entity_id
_entity_poly.type
_entity_poly.pdbx_seq_one_letter_code
_entity_poly.pdbx_strand_id
1 'polypeptide(L)'
;MILGFDTETCNGQLRVLASSSGHSISFAQNNYSLSDVETALKFLYEEGLAGDGYNVFWNINFDYSIILKPYIVEHEQELHDSRIAEIREKQRLALEQGNVTEHEADVYLRFQIGPYSLRLISHKGFVIKLKRKSVYFFDAANFYMSADDVHMSLDTAGERYLHVGKDEWGKKNRERMGSDPEFFDAHLSEITSYCIEDCKLTARLFEKTIESYRNLGLNFPEHPYSKASIFKQYLRDHETMTNCQNSYQTIKAAPIFRLIKDSYHGALNQIFGVGTFKNITDADINSAYPTAMRKLIDLTGAEMIV
;
A
#
# COMPACT_ATOMS: atom_id res chain seq x y z
N MET A 1 18.80 3.28 -6.48
CA MET A 1 18.00 4.18 -7.38
C MET A 1 16.52 3.90 -7.08
N ILE A 2 15.69 4.95 -7.08
CA ILE A 2 14.23 4.81 -6.95
C ILE A 2 13.65 4.70 -8.35
N LEU A 3 12.81 3.70 -8.60
CA LEU A 3 12.08 3.56 -9.84
C LEU A 3 10.59 3.81 -9.60
N GLY A 4 10.05 4.78 -10.31
CA GLY A 4 8.61 5.01 -10.42
C GLY A 4 8.03 4.17 -11.56
N PHE A 5 6.81 3.70 -11.37
CA PHE A 5 6.03 2.96 -12.36
C PHE A 5 4.66 3.57 -12.49
N ASP A 6 4.08 3.46 -13.67
CA ASP A 6 2.72 3.94 -13.94
C ASP A 6 2.08 3.14 -15.09
N THR A 7 0.75 3.20 -15.18
CA THR A 7 -0.04 2.53 -16.21
C THR A 7 -0.97 3.49 -16.91
N GLU A 8 -1.10 3.34 -18.24
CA GLU A 8 -2.12 4.02 -19.00
C GLU A 8 -3.13 3.03 -19.58
N THR A 9 -4.39 3.40 -19.51
CA THR A 9 -5.50 2.52 -19.87
C THR A 9 -6.41 3.15 -20.93
N CYS A 10 -7.01 2.31 -21.77
CA CYS A 10 -8.10 2.70 -22.64
C CYS A 10 -9.25 1.69 -22.47
N ASN A 11 -10.48 2.18 -22.29
CA ASN A 11 -11.66 1.35 -22.02
C ASN A 11 -11.46 0.35 -20.86
N GLY A 12 -10.72 0.77 -19.84
CA GLY A 12 -10.42 -0.06 -18.66
C GLY A 12 -9.55 -1.29 -18.93
N GLN A 13 -8.75 -1.25 -19.99
CA GLN A 13 -7.73 -2.24 -20.30
C GLN A 13 -6.34 -1.61 -20.27
N LEU A 14 -5.35 -2.34 -19.80
CA LEU A 14 -3.96 -1.89 -19.82
C LEU A 14 -3.49 -1.72 -21.26
N ARG A 15 -2.93 -0.56 -21.57
CA ARG A 15 -2.39 -0.22 -22.89
C ARG A 15 -0.90 0.15 -22.85
N VAL A 16 -0.46 0.81 -21.79
CA VAL A 16 0.95 1.16 -21.57
C VAL A 16 1.30 0.85 -20.13
N LEU A 17 2.47 0.29 -19.91
CA LEU A 17 3.13 0.16 -18.62
C LEU A 17 4.54 0.69 -18.77
N ALA A 18 4.93 1.63 -17.94
CA ALA A 18 6.22 2.32 -18.03
C ALA A 18 6.96 2.37 -16.70
N SER A 19 8.25 2.68 -16.78
CA SER A 19 9.10 2.96 -15.64
C SER A 19 9.85 4.30 -15.82
N SER A 20 10.29 4.87 -14.72
CA SER A 20 11.09 6.11 -14.73
C SER A 20 12.50 5.95 -15.33
N SER A 21 12.92 4.70 -15.62
CA SER A 21 14.15 4.42 -16.39
C SER A 21 14.03 4.84 -17.87
N GLY A 22 12.81 5.10 -18.34
CA GLY A 22 12.48 5.38 -19.74
C GLY A 22 12.05 4.14 -20.53
N HIS A 23 12.00 2.96 -19.91
CA HIS A 23 11.49 1.76 -20.53
C HIS A 23 9.97 1.67 -20.42
N SER A 24 9.35 1.12 -21.44
CA SER A 24 7.91 0.90 -21.49
C SER A 24 7.56 -0.30 -22.34
N ILE A 25 6.39 -0.86 -22.08
CA ILE A 25 5.74 -1.85 -22.94
C ILE A 25 4.32 -1.40 -23.26
N SER A 26 3.85 -1.74 -24.44
CA SER A 26 2.48 -1.44 -24.87
C SER A 26 1.73 -2.72 -25.26
N PHE A 27 0.41 -2.69 -25.10
CA PHE A 27 -0.48 -3.81 -25.36
C PHE A 27 -1.51 -3.44 -26.43
N ALA A 28 -1.92 -4.42 -27.22
CA ALA A 28 -2.89 -4.23 -28.31
C ALA A 28 -4.28 -3.87 -27.75
N GLN A 29 -5.05 -3.15 -28.57
CA GLN A 29 -6.41 -2.80 -28.26
C GLN A 29 -7.31 -4.04 -28.12
N ASN A 30 -8.24 -4.01 -27.17
CA ASN A 30 -9.30 -5.00 -26.96
C ASN A 30 -8.85 -6.45 -26.78
N ASN A 31 -7.61 -6.71 -26.45
CA ASN A 31 -7.09 -8.07 -26.35
C ASN A 31 -6.08 -8.26 -25.22
N TYR A 32 -6.21 -7.47 -24.11
CA TYR A 32 -5.34 -7.70 -22.95
C TYR A 32 -5.71 -9.02 -22.30
N SER A 33 -4.81 -9.99 -22.41
CA SER A 33 -5.01 -11.42 -22.10
C SER A 33 -4.15 -11.88 -20.93
N LEU A 34 -4.30 -13.13 -20.49
CA LEU A 34 -3.42 -13.73 -19.48
C LEU A 34 -1.94 -13.75 -19.88
N SER A 35 -1.63 -13.95 -21.16
CA SER A 35 -0.25 -13.89 -21.65
C SER A 35 0.33 -12.48 -21.57
N ASP A 36 -0.51 -11.44 -21.69
CA ASP A 36 -0.10 -10.05 -21.52
C ASP A 36 0.13 -9.72 -20.05
N VAL A 37 -0.66 -10.32 -19.13
CA VAL A 37 -0.40 -10.23 -17.69
C VAL A 37 0.97 -10.79 -17.35
N GLU A 38 1.34 -11.95 -17.87
CA GLU A 38 2.66 -12.53 -17.66
C GLU A 38 3.78 -11.65 -18.23
N THR A 39 3.54 -11.03 -19.40
CA THR A 39 4.47 -10.06 -20.02
C THR A 39 4.63 -8.82 -19.15
N ALA A 40 3.54 -8.28 -18.61
CA ALA A 40 3.58 -7.13 -17.68
C ALA A 40 4.34 -7.48 -16.39
N LEU A 41 4.12 -8.67 -15.82
CA LEU A 41 4.82 -9.13 -14.62
C LEU A 41 6.32 -9.34 -14.89
N LYS A 42 6.67 -9.84 -16.07
CA LYS A 42 8.06 -9.96 -16.49
C LYS A 42 8.73 -8.59 -16.54
N PHE A 43 8.11 -7.61 -17.21
CA PHE A 43 8.63 -6.24 -17.28
C PHE A 43 8.84 -5.66 -15.88
N LEU A 44 7.83 -5.70 -15.02
CA LEU A 44 7.93 -5.20 -13.65
C LEU A 44 9.04 -5.89 -12.85
N TYR A 45 9.15 -7.20 -13.00
CA TYR A 45 10.17 -7.98 -12.29
C TYR A 45 11.59 -7.62 -12.76
N GLU A 46 11.83 -7.54 -14.06
CA GLU A 46 13.14 -7.24 -14.65
C GLU A 46 13.55 -5.80 -14.36
N GLU A 47 12.66 -4.82 -14.57
CA GLU A 47 12.89 -3.42 -14.23
C GLU A 47 13.11 -3.23 -12.73
N GLY A 48 12.26 -3.82 -11.90
CA GLY A 48 12.35 -3.68 -10.46
C GLY A 48 13.61 -4.33 -9.86
N LEU A 49 14.18 -5.35 -10.50
CA LEU A 49 15.48 -5.91 -10.13
C LEU A 49 16.64 -5.02 -10.53
N ALA A 50 16.53 -4.32 -11.66
CA ALA A 50 17.56 -3.40 -12.13
C ALA A 50 17.65 -2.16 -11.24
N GLY A 51 16.55 -1.77 -10.59
CA GLY A 51 16.50 -0.73 -9.58
C GLY A 51 17.11 -1.23 -8.26
N ASP A 52 18.30 -0.74 -7.91
CA ASP A 52 18.95 -1.08 -6.65
C ASP A 52 18.37 -0.27 -5.47
N GLY A 53 17.04 -0.29 -5.32
CA GLY A 53 16.36 0.54 -4.33
C GLY A 53 14.86 0.26 -4.22
N TYR A 54 14.06 1.34 -4.23
CA TYR A 54 12.62 1.26 -4.08
C TYR A 54 11.91 1.31 -5.44
N ASN A 55 10.93 0.42 -5.62
CA ASN A 55 10.01 0.46 -6.75
C ASN A 55 8.67 1.00 -6.27
N VAL A 56 8.17 2.07 -6.86
CA VAL A 56 6.99 2.78 -6.37
C VAL A 56 5.99 3.08 -7.48
N PHE A 57 4.72 2.97 -7.12
CA PHE A 57 3.59 3.47 -7.89
C PHE A 57 2.93 4.64 -7.16
N TRP A 58 2.09 5.38 -7.85
CA TRP A 58 1.17 6.33 -7.23
C TRP A 58 -0.25 5.77 -7.26
N ASN A 59 -0.81 5.47 -6.07
CA ASN A 59 -2.09 4.77 -5.93
C ASN A 59 -2.08 3.36 -6.55
N ILE A 60 -1.15 2.56 -6.10
CA ILE A 60 -0.81 1.21 -6.61
C ILE A 60 -2.01 0.26 -6.76
N ASN A 61 -3.10 0.47 -6.00
CA ASN A 61 -4.29 -0.37 -6.12
C ASN A 61 -4.93 -0.29 -7.50
N PHE A 62 -4.94 0.89 -8.11
CA PHE A 62 -5.43 1.05 -9.47
C PHE A 62 -4.58 0.25 -10.44
N ASP A 63 -3.27 0.44 -10.39
CA ASP A 63 -2.34 -0.17 -11.34
C ASP A 63 -2.37 -1.70 -11.28
N TYR A 64 -2.24 -2.30 -10.09
CA TYR A 64 -2.25 -3.75 -10.01
C TYR A 64 -3.62 -4.34 -10.40
N SER A 65 -4.72 -3.65 -10.10
CA SER A 65 -6.06 -4.12 -10.49
C SER A 65 -6.23 -4.17 -12.01
N ILE A 66 -5.66 -3.22 -12.72
CA ILE A 66 -5.66 -3.17 -14.18
C ILE A 66 -4.69 -4.21 -14.76
N ILE A 67 -3.48 -4.31 -14.22
CA ILE A 67 -2.48 -5.29 -14.68
C ILE A 67 -3.00 -6.72 -14.51
N LEU A 68 -3.65 -7.02 -13.40
CA LEU A 68 -4.12 -8.36 -13.09
C LEU A 68 -5.57 -8.63 -13.52
N LYS A 69 -6.25 -7.67 -14.16
CA LYS A 69 -7.67 -7.76 -14.49
C LYS A 69 -8.07 -9.06 -15.19
N PRO A 70 -7.40 -9.53 -16.26
CA PRO A 70 -7.75 -10.79 -16.91
C PRO A 70 -7.69 -11.98 -15.96
N TYR A 71 -6.64 -12.05 -15.14
CA TYR A 71 -6.45 -13.11 -14.17
C TYR A 71 -7.53 -13.08 -13.08
N ILE A 72 -7.82 -11.90 -12.55
CA ILE A 72 -8.83 -11.73 -11.49
C ILE A 72 -10.21 -12.15 -12.02
N VAL A 73 -10.58 -11.75 -13.22
CA VAL A 73 -11.87 -12.09 -13.83
C VAL A 73 -12.01 -13.60 -14.07
N GLU A 74 -10.95 -14.24 -14.57
CA GLU A 74 -10.96 -15.69 -14.84
C GLU A 74 -11.01 -16.53 -13.57
N HIS A 75 -10.39 -16.06 -12.47
CA HIS A 75 -10.25 -16.79 -11.22
C HIS A 75 -11.07 -16.17 -10.06
N GLU A 76 -12.07 -15.35 -10.37
CA GLU A 76 -12.81 -14.58 -9.35
C GLU A 76 -13.36 -15.47 -8.24
N GLN A 77 -14.00 -16.59 -8.60
CA GLN A 77 -14.59 -17.51 -7.63
C GLN A 77 -13.51 -18.20 -6.77
N GLU A 78 -12.42 -18.66 -7.39
CA GLU A 78 -11.31 -19.31 -6.69
C GLU A 78 -10.62 -18.35 -5.71
N LEU A 79 -10.38 -17.11 -6.13
CA LEU A 79 -9.77 -16.06 -5.30
C LEU A 79 -10.68 -15.70 -4.12
N HIS A 80 -11.99 -15.61 -4.36
CA HIS A 80 -12.98 -15.37 -3.32
C HIS A 80 -12.99 -16.50 -2.28
N ASP A 81 -13.04 -17.75 -2.74
CA ASP A 81 -13.09 -18.94 -1.87
C ASP A 81 -11.79 -19.10 -1.09
N SER A 82 -10.64 -18.88 -1.72
CA SER A 82 -9.33 -18.90 -1.07
C SER A 82 -9.22 -17.83 0.02
N ARG A 83 -9.72 -16.62 -0.26
CA ARG A 83 -9.76 -15.52 0.73
C ARG A 83 -10.63 -15.87 1.93
N ILE A 84 -11.82 -16.42 1.71
CA ILE A 84 -12.71 -16.85 2.79
C ILE A 84 -12.07 -17.97 3.59
N ALA A 85 -11.46 -18.96 2.95
CA ALA A 85 -10.77 -20.05 3.62
C ALA A 85 -9.62 -19.54 4.51
N GLU A 86 -8.81 -18.59 4.00
CA GLU A 86 -7.71 -17.99 4.78
C GLU A 86 -8.23 -17.19 5.98
N ILE A 87 -9.31 -16.41 5.81
CA ILE A 87 -9.96 -15.70 6.91
C ILE A 87 -10.46 -16.67 7.97
N ARG A 88 -11.17 -17.72 7.58
CA ARG A 88 -11.70 -18.75 8.49
C ARG A 88 -10.59 -19.46 9.25
N GLU A 89 -9.51 -19.84 8.57
CA GLU A 89 -8.36 -20.49 9.22
C GLU A 89 -7.66 -19.55 10.22
N LYS A 90 -7.48 -18.28 9.89
CA LYS A 90 -6.94 -17.29 10.82
C LYS A 90 -7.85 -17.09 12.04
N GLN A 91 -9.17 -17.04 11.83
CA GLN A 91 -10.15 -16.97 12.92
C GLN A 91 -10.09 -18.23 13.81
N ARG A 92 -10.03 -19.43 13.21
CA ARG A 92 -9.88 -20.69 13.94
C ARG A 92 -8.62 -20.70 14.80
N LEU A 93 -7.47 -20.35 14.23
CA LEU A 93 -6.19 -20.27 14.95
C LEU A 93 -6.23 -19.22 16.06
N ALA A 94 -6.90 -18.10 15.83
CA ALA A 94 -7.07 -17.05 16.84
C ALA A 94 -7.92 -17.54 18.01
N LEU A 95 -9.00 -18.27 17.74
CA LEU A 95 -9.85 -18.88 18.78
C LEU A 95 -9.09 -19.94 19.59
N GLU A 96 -8.37 -20.85 18.93
CA GLU A 96 -7.56 -21.89 19.60
C GLU A 96 -6.46 -21.29 20.48
N GLN A 97 -5.92 -20.14 20.10
CA GLN A 97 -4.92 -19.41 20.88
C GLN A 97 -5.54 -18.49 21.95
N GLY A 98 -6.87 -18.50 22.12
CA GLY A 98 -7.59 -17.60 23.02
C GLY A 98 -7.56 -16.13 22.54
N ASN A 99 -7.29 -15.91 21.27
CA ASN A 99 -7.21 -14.59 20.63
C ASN A 99 -8.54 -14.27 19.95
N VAL A 100 -9.49 -13.72 20.68
CA VAL A 100 -10.71 -13.16 20.09
C VAL A 100 -10.40 -11.75 19.63
N THR A 101 -9.80 -11.59 18.45
CA THR A 101 -9.76 -10.30 17.78
C THR A 101 -10.52 -10.42 16.49
N GLU A 102 -11.62 -9.72 16.38
CA GLU A 102 -12.41 -9.49 15.16
C GLU A 102 -11.68 -8.62 14.14
N HIS A 103 -10.38 -8.42 14.30
CA HIS A 103 -9.63 -7.73 13.27
C HIS A 103 -9.57 -8.62 12.05
N GLU A 104 -10.11 -8.12 10.95
CA GLU A 104 -9.78 -8.63 9.62
C GLU A 104 -8.25 -8.71 9.56
N ALA A 105 -7.73 -9.92 9.76
CA ALA A 105 -6.31 -10.16 9.58
C ALA A 105 -6.01 -9.74 8.16
N ASP A 106 -4.98 -8.90 7.96
CA ASP A 106 -4.49 -8.52 6.63
C ASP A 106 -4.39 -9.78 5.77
N VAL A 107 -5.41 -10.03 4.97
CA VAL A 107 -5.46 -11.20 4.10
C VAL A 107 -4.63 -10.85 2.89
N TYR A 108 -3.45 -11.39 2.85
CA TYR A 108 -2.59 -11.26 1.68
C TYR A 108 -3.13 -12.15 0.58
N LEU A 109 -3.65 -11.56 -0.48
CA LEU A 109 -3.97 -12.32 -1.68
C LEU A 109 -2.67 -12.82 -2.29
N ARG A 110 -2.58 -14.14 -2.44
CA ARG A 110 -1.45 -14.82 -3.05
C ARG A 110 -1.93 -15.62 -4.25
N PHE A 111 -1.24 -15.50 -5.35
CA PHE A 111 -1.54 -16.26 -6.55
C PHE A 111 -0.29 -16.53 -7.37
N GLN A 112 -0.43 -17.50 -8.27
CA GLN A 112 0.62 -17.91 -9.19
C GLN A 112 0.18 -17.57 -10.62
N ILE A 113 1.01 -16.82 -11.35
CA ILE A 113 0.78 -16.49 -12.76
C ILE A 113 2.03 -16.86 -13.52
N GLY A 114 1.94 -17.89 -14.35
CA GLY A 114 3.12 -18.47 -14.99
C GLY A 114 4.20 -18.83 -13.95
N PRO A 115 5.46 -18.39 -14.14
CA PRO A 115 6.53 -18.67 -13.20
C PRO A 115 6.55 -17.71 -11.98
N TYR A 116 5.68 -16.69 -11.93
CA TYR A 116 5.67 -15.64 -10.93
C TYR A 116 4.70 -15.95 -9.79
N SER A 117 5.19 -15.90 -8.56
CA SER A 117 4.36 -15.88 -7.37
C SER A 117 4.12 -14.44 -6.92
N LEU A 118 2.86 -14.05 -6.80
CA LEU A 118 2.47 -12.71 -6.38
C LEU A 118 1.89 -12.73 -4.96
N ARG A 119 2.16 -11.65 -4.23
CA ARG A 119 1.53 -11.36 -2.96
C ARG A 119 1.07 -9.90 -2.96
N LEU A 120 -0.23 -9.68 -2.90
CA LEU A 120 -0.81 -8.34 -2.74
C LEU A 120 -0.90 -7.97 -1.27
N ILE A 121 -0.54 -6.73 -0.96
CA ILE A 121 -0.63 -6.12 0.36
C ILE A 121 -1.59 -4.94 0.19
N SER A 122 -2.86 -5.17 0.52
CA SER A 122 -3.96 -4.22 0.25
C SER A 122 -3.57 -2.77 0.59
N HIS A 123 -3.79 -1.87 -0.35
CA HIS A 123 -3.52 -0.43 -0.27
C HIS A 123 -2.08 -0.03 0.09
N LYS A 124 -1.11 -0.96 0.02
CA LYS A 124 0.27 -0.69 0.45
C LYS A 124 1.32 -1.10 -0.56
N GLY A 125 1.03 -2.12 -1.36
CA GLY A 125 1.99 -2.62 -2.32
C GLY A 125 1.74 -4.04 -2.78
N PHE A 126 2.66 -4.56 -3.57
CA PHE A 126 2.70 -5.97 -3.94
C PHE A 126 4.13 -6.48 -4.08
N VAL A 127 4.26 -7.79 -4.12
CA VAL A 127 5.55 -8.47 -4.27
C VAL A 127 5.44 -9.45 -5.41
N ILE A 128 6.40 -9.39 -6.34
CA ILE A 128 6.60 -10.39 -7.39
C ILE A 128 7.81 -11.23 -7.00
N LYS A 129 7.62 -12.55 -6.94
CA LYS A 129 8.69 -13.50 -6.64
C LYS A 129 8.88 -14.43 -7.82
N LEU A 130 10.11 -14.56 -8.26
CA LEU A 130 10.55 -15.57 -9.24
C LEU A 130 11.69 -16.38 -8.62
N LYS A 131 11.49 -17.69 -8.46
CA LYS A 131 12.46 -18.58 -7.77
C LYS A 131 12.77 -18.08 -6.36
N ARG A 132 14.03 -17.67 -6.08
CA ARG A 132 14.48 -17.21 -4.77
C ARG A 132 14.53 -15.69 -4.62
N LYS A 133 14.30 -14.91 -5.69
CA LYS A 133 14.38 -13.46 -5.68
C LYS A 133 12.98 -12.86 -5.63
N SER A 134 12.82 -11.82 -4.83
CA SER A 134 11.57 -11.05 -4.69
C SER A 134 11.82 -9.59 -5.06
N VAL A 135 10.87 -9.01 -5.76
CA VAL A 135 10.83 -7.57 -6.07
C VAL A 135 9.61 -7.00 -5.36
N TYR A 136 9.82 -5.91 -4.65
CA TYR A 136 8.81 -5.23 -3.83
C TYR A 136 8.40 -3.94 -4.51
N PHE A 137 7.09 -3.69 -4.54
CA PHE A 137 6.50 -2.45 -5.03
C PHE A 137 5.66 -1.81 -3.94
N PHE A 138 5.80 -0.49 -3.78
CA PHE A 138 5.17 0.28 -2.71
C PHE A 138 4.28 1.38 -3.27
N ASP A 139 3.30 1.79 -2.49
CA ASP A 139 2.46 2.93 -2.81
C ASP A 139 3.05 4.22 -2.25
N ALA A 140 3.55 5.08 -3.13
CA ALA A 140 4.09 6.37 -2.75
C ALA A 140 3.00 7.33 -2.22
N ALA A 141 1.74 7.21 -2.69
CA ALA A 141 0.64 8.05 -2.27
C ALA A 141 0.33 7.93 -0.76
N ASN A 142 0.67 6.80 -0.13
CA ASN A 142 0.50 6.58 1.31
C ASN A 142 1.29 7.58 2.19
N PHE A 143 2.25 8.30 1.63
CA PHE A 143 3.02 9.33 2.31
C PHE A 143 2.47 10.74 2.10
N TYR A 144 1.53 10.90 1.14
CA TYR A 144 0.96 12.16 0.72
C TYR A 144 -0.56 12.16 0.91
N MET A 145 -1.00 12.59 2.09
CA MET A 145 -2.42 12.67 2.42
C MET A 145 -2.85 14.13 2.57
N SER A 146 -4.07 14.44 2.18
CA SER A 146 -4.70 15.72 2.46
C SER A 146 -5.05 15.85 3.95
N ALA A 147 -5.53 17.03 4.37
CA ALA A 147 -6.02 17.26 5.72
C ALA A 147 -7.21 16.34 6.09
N ASP A 148 -7.94 15.87 5.09
CA ASP A 148 -9.13 15.00 5.23
C ASP A 148 -8.77 13.50 5.10
N ASP A 149 -7.50 13.13 5.30
CA ASP A 149 -6.97 11.76 5.18
C ASP A 149 -7.21 11.09 3.81
N VAL A 150 -7.39 11.90 2.76
CA VAL A 150 -7.50 11.43 1.38
C VAL A 150 -6.15 11.53 0.68
N HIS A 151 -5.78 10.51 -0.08
CA HIS A 151 -4.56 10.55 -0.87
C HIS A 151 -4.61 11.71 -1.88
N MET A 152 -3.54 12.49 -1.94
CA MET A 152 -3.41 13.54 -2.95
C MET A 152 -3.27 12.92 -4.33
N SER A 153 -3.78 13.61 -5.36
CA SER A 153 -3.43 13.25 -6.74
C SER A 153 -1.93 13.46 -6.99
N LEU A 154 -1.36 12.73 -7.92
CA LEU A 154 0.04 12.89 -8.32
C LEU A 154 0.34 14.34 -8.76
N ASP A 155 -0.57 14.95 -9.50
CA ASP A 155 -0.48 16.33 -9.94
C ASP A 155 -0.41 17.31 -8.76
N THR A 156 -1.38 17.21 -7.83
CA THR A 156 -1.42 18.06 -6.63
C THR A 156 -0.18 17.89 -5.76
N ALA A 157 0.29 16.66 -5.58
CA ALA A 157 1.49 16.39 -4.81
C ALA A 157 2.75 16.94 -5.50
N GLY A 158 2.84 16.76 -6.81
CA GLY A 158 3.95 17.32 -7.61
C GLY A 158 4.02 18.84 -7.52
N GLU A 159 2.89 19.53 -7.73
CA GLU A 159 2.81 20.98 -7.61
C GLU A 159 3.17 21.47 -6.20
N ARG A 160 2.65 20.83 -5.18
CA ARG A 160 2.81 21.23 -3.78
C ARG A 160 4.23 21.03 -3.25
N TYR A 161 4.86 19.92 -3.58
CA TYR A 161 6.13 19.52 -2.95
C TYR A 161 7.35 19.65 -3.84
N LEU A 162 7.16 19.66 -5.17
CA LEU A 162 8.24 19.78 -6.16
C LEU A 162 8.10 21.00 -7.06
N HIS A 163 6.99 21.74 -6.96
CA HIS A 163 6.63 22.86 -7.84
C HIS A 163 6.59 22.45 -9.32
N VAL A 164 6.22 21.20 -9.58
CA VAL A 164 6.10 20.60 -10.91
C VAL A 164 4.82 19.77 -10.94
N GLY A 165 3.90 20.11 -11.84
CA GLY A 165 2.68 19.31 -12.09
C GLY A 165 2.91 18.25 -13.16
N LYS A 166 1.85 17.50 -13.47
CA LYS A 166 1.79 16.61 -14.63
C LYS A 166 1.84 17.40 -15.93
N ASP A 167 2.22 16.72 -17.00
CA ASP A 167 2.25 17.32 -18.34
C ASP A 167 0.87 17.82 -18.79
N GLU A 168 0.82 19.03 -19.33
CA GLU A 168 -0.44 19.69 -19.75
C GLU A 168 -1.12 18.98 -20.92
N TRP A 169 -0.34 18.35 -21.82
CA TRP A 169 -0.92 17.57 -22.92
C TRP A 169 -1.72 16.39 -22.40
N GLY A 170 -1.18 15.63 -21.44
CA GLY A 170 -1.83 14.50 -20.80
C GLY A 170 -3.08 14.93 -20.02
N LYS A 171 -3.00 16.02 -19.23
CA LYS A 171 -4.16 16.59 -18.53
C LYS A 171 -5.30 16.91 -19.50
N LYS A 172 -5.00 17.59 -20.60
CA LYS A 172 -5.98 18.01 -21.62
C LYS A 172 -6.63 16.82 -22.35
N ASN A 173 -5.88 15.76 -22.57
CA ASN A 173 -6.33 14.61 -23.37
C ASN A 173 -6.77 13.41 -22.53
N ARG A 174 -6.79 13.51 -21.19
CA ARG A 174 -7.05 12.40 -20.27
C ARG A 174 -8.34 11.64 -20.57
N GLU A 175 -9.41 12.34 -20.84
CA GLU A 175 -10.71 11.71 -21.15
C GLU A 175 -10.66 10.91 -22.46
N ARG A 176 -10.04 11.46 -23.50
CA ARG A 176 -9.85 10.78 -24.78
C ARG A 176 -8.92 9.58 -24.67
N MET A 177 -7.83 9.72 -23.93
CA MET A 177 -6.93 8.58 -23.65
C MET A 177 -7.68 7.42 -22.99
N GLY A 178 -8.59 7.74 -22.06
CA GLY A 178 -9.35 6.72 -21.33
C GLY A 178 -10.47 6.04 -22.10
N SER A 179 -11.01 6.67 -23.18
CA SER A 179 -12.25 6.25 -23.81
C SER A 179 -12.22 6.12 -25.34
N ASP A 180 -11.20 6.67 -26.01
CA ASP A 180 -11.10 6.72 -27.49
C ASP A 180 -9.90 5.88 -27.96
N PRO A 181 -10.12 4.63 -28.39
CA PRO A 181 -9.05 3.74 -28.83
C PRO A 181 -8.30 4.23 -30.07
N GLU A 182 -9.01 4.87 -31.02
CA GLU A 182 -8.37 5.38 -32.24
C GLU A 182 -7.45 6.55 -31.90
N PHE A 183 -7.88 7.42 -30.98
CA PHE A 183 -7.03 8.48 -30.45
C PHE A 183 -5.83 7.90 -29.73
N PHE A 184 -6.02 6.87 -28.89
CA PHE A 184 -4.94 6.24 -28.16
C PHE A 184 -3.87 5.68 -29.09
N ASP A 185 -4.29 4.95 -30.14
CA ASP A 185 -3.37 4.34 -31.11
C ASP A 185 -2.64 5.40 -31.94
N ALA A 186 -3.36 6.47 -32.34
CA ALA A 186 -2.76 7.58 -33.10
C ALA A 186 -1.72 8.37 -32.28
N HIS A 187 -1.84 8.39 -30.95
CA HIS A 187 -0.98 9.16 -30.04
C HIS A 187 -0.20 8.27 -29.04
N LEU A 188 0.05 6.99 -29.40
CA LEU A 188 0.73 6.04 -28.51
C LEU A 188 2.11 6.54 -28.02
N SER A 189 2.84 7.25 -28.89
CA SER A 189 4.16 7.81 -28.53
C SER A 189 4.05 8.90 -27.47
N GLU A 190 3.13 9.83 -27.63
CA GLU A 190 2.88 10.93 -26.71
C GLU A 190 2.35 10.41 -25.36
N ILE A 191 1.43 9.43 -25.41
CA ILE A 191 0.88 8.78 -24.22
C ILE A 191 1.98 8.02 -23.45
N THR A 192 2.85 7.34 -24.17
CA THR A 192 3.99 6.63 -23.56
C THR A 192 4.96 7.62 -22.89
N SER A 193 5.25 8.74 -23.56
CA SER A 193 6.09 9.80 -22.98
C SER A 193 5.44 10.39 -21.73
N TYR A 194 4.14 10.67 -21.77
CA TYR A 194 3.37 11.14 -20.64
C TYR A 194 3.44 10.17 -19.45
N CYS A 195 3.21 8.86 -19.69
CA CYS A 195 3.32 7.81 -18.67
C CYS A 195 4.73 7.77 -18.04
N ILE A 196 5.80 7.89 -18.85
CA ILE A 196 7.18 7.93 -18.35
C ILE A 196 7.42 9.17 -17.47
N GLU A 197 6.88 10.33 -17.83
CA GLU A 197 7.01 11.55 -16.99
C GLU A 197 6.26 11.40 -15.66
N ASP A 198 5.09 10.77 -15.64
CA ASP A 198 4.36 10.43 -14.40
C ASP A 198 5.17 9.46 -13.52
N CYS A 199 5.83 8.47 -14.12
CA CYS A 199 6.77 7.59 -13.41
C CYS A 199 7.92 8.38 -12.76
N LYS A 200 8.54 9.33 -13.51
CA LYS A 200 9.61 10.17 -12.99
C LYS A 200 9.14 11.09 -11.87
N LEU A 201 7.94 11.66 -12.00
CA LEU A 201 7.35 12.51 -10.97
C LEU A 201 7.10 11.71 -9.68
N THR A 202 6.57 10.48 -9.79
CA THR A 202 6.38 9.55 -8.67
C THR A 202 7.70 9.20 -7.98
N ALA A 203 8.75 8.88 -8.73
CA ALA A 203 10.07 8.58 -8.17
C ALA A 203 10.66 9.78 -7.42
N ARG A 204 10.57 10.99 -7.99
CA ARG A 204 11.07 12.23 -7.36
C ARG A 204 10.30 12.58 -6.08
N LEU A 205 8.99 12.39 -6.05
CA LEU A 205 8.19 12.58 -4.83
C LEU A 205 8.62 11.60 -3.74
N PHE A 206 8.82 10.34 -4.10
CA PHE A 206 9.26 9.36 -3.12
C PHE A 206 10.69 9.63 -2.61
N GLU A 207 11.60 10.09 -3.46
CA GLU A 207 12.92 10.57 -3.06
C GLU A 207 12.83 11.73 -2.07
N LYS A 208 11.94 12.69 -2.34
CA LYS A 208 11.65 13.81 -1.42
C LYS A 208 11.12 13.33 -0.07
N THR A 209 10.31 12.28 -0.06
CA THR A 209 9.86 11.64 1.17
C THR A 209 11.04 11.11 1.97
N ILE A 210 11.92 10.31 1.35
CA ILE A 210 13.09 9.74 2.01
C ILE A 210 13.99 10.84 2.59
N GLU A 211 14.27 11.88 1.81
CA GLU A 211 15.07 13.03 2.26
C GLU A 211 14.44 13.71 3.47
N SER A 212 13.11 13.92 3.44
CA SER A 212 12.40 14.58 4.53
C SER A 212 12.54 13.81 5.85
N TYR A 213 12.43 12.48 5.82
CA TYR A 213 12.62 11.66 7.02
C TYR A 213 14.08 11.59 7.45
N ARG A 214 15.04 11.54 6.53
CA ARG A 214 16.49 11.59 6.86
C ARG A 214 16.86 12.91 7.51
N ASN A 215 16.31 14.02 7.05
CA ASN A 215 16.52 15.34 7.64
C ASN A 215 15.98 15.45 9.07
N LEU A 216 15.02 14.61 9.44
CA LEU A 216 14.54 14.45 10.81
C LEU A 216 15.39 13.47 11.66
N GLY A 217 16.48 12.94 11.12
CA GLY A 217 17.32 11.96 11.79
C GLY A 217 16.72 10.55 11.84
N LEU A 218 15.72 10.26 10.97
CA LEU A 218 15.04 8.98 10.94
C LEU A 218 15.59 8.09 9.83
N ASN A 219 15.83 6.83 10.13
CA ASN A 219 16.16 5.83 9.12
C ASN A 219 14.90 5.43 8.34
N PHE A 220 15.03 5.40 7.01
CA PHE A 220 13.93 4.96 6.16
C PHE A 220 13.95 3.43 6.07
N PRO A 221 12.81 2.74 6.27
CA PRO A 221 12.76 1.28 6.32
C PRO A 221 12.95 0.65 4.93
N GLU A 222 13.48 -0.57 4.89
CA GLU A 222 13.61 -1.36 3.66
C GLU A 222 12.24 -1.62 2.99
N HIS A 223 11.18 -1.77 3.81
CA HIS A 223 9.81 -2.01 3.35
C HIS A 223 8.86 -0.91 3.82
N PRO A 224 8.80 0.24 3.12
CA PRO A 224 8.04 1.41 3.53
C PRO A 224 6.57 1.32 3.10
N TYR A 225 5.79 0.42 3.68
CA TYR A 225 4.37 0.25 3.35
C TYR A 225 3.46 1.39 3.82
N SER A 226 3.89 2.18 4.81
CA SER A 226 3.13 3.31 5.37
C SER A 226 3.99 4.14 6.30
N LYS A 227 3.47 5.31 6.74
CA LYS A 227 4.10 6.14 7.77
C LYS A 227 4.41 5.35 9.06
N ALA A 228 3.53 4.39 9.42
CA ALA A 228 3.75 3.54 10.58
C ALA A 228 4.98 2.63 10.45
N SER A 229 5.39 2.24 9.24
CA SER A 229 6.62 1.45 9.04
C SER A 229 7.89 2.23 9.38
N ILE A 230 7.87 3.55 9.20
CA ILE A 230 8.97 4.44 9.57
C ILE A 230 9.08 4.54 11.10
N PHE A 231 7.94 4.72 11.77
CA PHE A 231 7.91 4.74 13.23
C PHE A 231 8.38 3.40 13.83
N LYS A 232 7.97 2.28 13.24
CA LYS A 232 8.44 0.95 13.62
C LYS A 232 9.95 0.79 13.44
N GLN A 233 10.51 1.37 12.37
CA GLN A 233 11.97 1.38 12.17
C GLN A 233 12.66 2.22 13.24
N TYR A 234 12.15 3.40 13.55
CA TYR A 234 12.65 4.25 14.63
C TYR A 234 12.69 3.52 15.97
N LEU A 235 11.61 2.82 16.34
CA LEU A 235 11.57 2.03 17.58
C LEU A 235 12.60 0.88 17.60
N ARG A 236 12.88 0.26 16.45
CA ARG A 236 13.91 -0.76 16.32
C ARG A 236 15.31 -0.19 16.50
N ASP A 237 15.59 0.94 15.86
CA ASP A 237 16.89 1.59 15.88
C ASP A 237 17.26 2.07 17.31
N HIS A 238 16.25 2.35 18.14
CA HIS A 238 16.41 2.76 19.54
C HIS A 238 16.22 1.61 20.54
N GLU A 239 16.29 0.35 20.07
CA GLU A 239 16.19 -0.89 20.87
C GLU A 239 14.87 -1.04 21.68
N THR A 240 13.94 -0.11 21.55
CA THR A 240 12.68 -0.10 22.31
C THR A 240 11.81 -1.31 21.97
N MET A 241 11.89 -1.82 20.73
CA MET A 241 11.08 -2.96 20.27
C MET A 241 11.60 -4.32 20.68
N THR A 242 12.91 -4.49 20.89
CA THR A 242 13.52 -5.80 21.20
C THR A 242 13.05 -6.30 22.57
N ASN A 243 12.97 -5.40 23.53
CA ASN A 243 12.47 -5.69 24.87
C ASN A 243 10.96 -5.98 24.88
N CYS A 244 10.17 -5.28 24.04
CA CYS A 244 8.72 -5.50 23.96
C CYS A 244 8.35 -6.89 23.42
N GLN A 245 9.07 -7.43 22.45
CA GLN A 245 8.77 -8.77 21.91
C GLN A 245 9.00 -9.88 22.93
N ASN A 246 10.12 -9.81 23.66
CA ASN A 246 10.43 -10.78 24.70
C ASN A 246 9.45 -10.67 25.88
N SER A 247 9.14 -9.45 26.31
CA SER A 247 8.16 -9.18 27.35
C SER A 247 6.74 -9.64 26.94
N TYR A 248 6.35 -9.45 25.68
CA TYR A 248 5.05 -9.92 25.17
C TYR A 248 4.91 -11.43 25.25
N GLN A 249 5.95 -12.20 24.85
CA GLN A 249 5.90 -13.66 24.93
C GLN A 249 5.83 -14.14 26.39
N THR A 250 6.53 -13.48 27.29
CA THR A 250 6.48 -13.79 28.73
C THR A 250 5.11 -13.46 29.33
N ILE A 251 4.55 -12.29 29.00
CA ILE A 251 3.25 -11.85 29.50
C ILE A 251 2.15 -12.73 28.90
N LYS A 252 2.23 -13.12 27.62
CA LYS A 252 1.24 -14.00 26.96
C LYS A 252 1.12 -15.36 27.65
N ALA A 253 2.23 -15.86 28.23
CA ALA A 253 2.24 -17.12 28.98
C ALA A 253 1.67 -16.97 30.41
N ALA A 254 1.52 -15.75 30.92
CA ALA A 254 1.03 -15.50 32.26
C ALA A 254 -0.51 -15.61 32.33
N PRO A 255 -1.07 -16.22 33.40
CA PRO A 255 -2.53 -16.35 33.58
C PRO A 255 -3.27 -15.01 33.53
N ILE A 256 -2.63 -13.93 33.99
CA ILE A 256 -3.19 -12.57 34.00
C ILE A 256 -3.35 -11.97 32.60
N PHE A 257 -2.67 -12.51 31.59
CA PHE A 257 -2.75 -11.97 30.21
C PHE A 257 -4.17 -11.99 29.67
N ARG A 258 -4.91 -13.04 30.00
CA ARG A 258 -6.32 -13.14 29.62
C ARG A 258 -7.15 -12.00 30.24
N LEU A 259 -6.95 -11.73 31.53
CA LEU A 259 -7.62 -10.63 32.22
C LEU A 259 -7.26 -9.28 31.63
N ILE A 260 -5.97 -9.03 31.35
CA ILE A 260 -5.49 -7.80 30.72
C ILE A 260 -6.13 -7.64 29.34
N LYS A 261 -6.20 -8.73 28.56
CA LYS A 261 -6.80 -8.73 27.24
C LYS A 261 -8.31 -8.47 27.30
N ASP A 262 -9.00 -9.13 28.22
CA ASP A 262 -10.45 -8.97 28.39
C ASP A 262 -10.82 -7.56 28.92
N SER A 263 -9.89 -6.89 29.60
CA SER A 263 -10.05 -5.50 30.05
C SER A 263 -9.64 -4.47 28.99
N TYR A 264 -8.95 -4.88 27.91
CA TYR A 264 -8.59 -3.98 26.85
C TYR A 264 -9.77 -3.79 25.90
N HIS A 265 -10.37 -2.62 26.01
CA HIS A 265 -11.39 -2.17 25.06
C HIS A 265 -10.77 -1.03 24.24
N GLY A 266 -10.86 -1.16 22.90
CA GLY A 266 -10.57 -0.06 22.00
C GLY A 266 -11.54 1.13 22.21
N ALA A 267 -11.51 2.10 21.33
CA ALA A 267 -12.47 3.22 21.38
C ALA A 267 -13.91 2.68 21.42
N LEU A 268 -14.70 3.16 22.35
CA LEU A 268 -16.13 2.84 22.42
C LEU A 268 -16.85 3.58 21.30
N ASN A 269 -17.15 2.87 20.22
CA ASN A 269 -18.00 3.37 19.15
C ASN A 269 -19.45 3.01 19.47
N GLN A 270 -20.25 3.99 19.78
CA GLN A 270 -21.67 3.79 20.11
C GLN A 270 -22.54 4.62 19.19
N ILE A 271 -23.53 3.97 18.55
CA ILE A 271 -24.51 4.63 17.71
C ILE A 271 -25.72 4.98 18.59
N PHE A 272 -25.95 6.26 18.82
CA PHE A 272 -27.10 6.74 19.60
C PHE A 272 -28.36 6.96 18.77
N GLY A 273 -28.22 7.01 17.44
CA GLY A 273 -29.35 7.18 16.52
C GLY A 273 -28.96 6.87 15.09
N VAL A 274 -29.91 6.39 14.32
CA VAL A 274 -29.76 6.11 12.88
C VAL A 274 -30.76 7.01 12.13
N GLY A 275 -30.27 7.76 11.14
CA GLY A 275 -31.12 8.65 10.33
C GLY A 275 -30.32 9.79 9.71
N THR A 276 -31.06 10.72 9.10
CA THR A 276 -30.50 11.98 8.58
C THR A 276 -30.62 13.07 9.63
N PHE A 277 -29.50 13.58 10.09
CA PHE A 277 -29.44 14.64 11.09
C PHE A 277 -28.99 15.94 10.47
N LYS A 278 -29.53 17.08 10.95
CA LYS A 278 -29.12 18.44 10.55
C LYS A 278 -28.40 19.10 11.73
N ASN A 279 -27.47 20.01 11.44
CA ASN A 279 -26.72 20.77 12.44
C ASN A 279 -25.92 19.89 13.40
N ILE A 280 -25.21 18.91 12.86
CA ILE A 280 -24.29 18.06 13.64
C ILE A 280 -23.01 18.85 13.89
N THR A 281 -22.57 18.86 15.15
CA THR A 281 -21.22 19.31 15.51
C THR A 281 -20.36 18.08 15.74
N ASP A 282 -19.30 17.95 14.97
CA ASP A 282 -18.26 16.97 15.19
C ASP A 282 -17.19 17.56 16.08
N ALA A 283 -16.86 16.89 17.18
CA ALA A 283 -15.86 17.34 18.13
C ALA A 283 -14.90 16.21 18.46
N ASP A 284 -13.62 16.41 18.16
CA ASP A 284 -12.55 15.47 18.48
C ASP A 284 -11.55 16.10 19.46
N ILE A 285 -10.95 15.25 20.30
CA ILE A 285 -9.88 15.67 21.22
C ILE A 285 -8.54 15.45 20.51
N ASN A 286 -7.92 16.54 20.12
CA ASN A 286 -6.64 16.52 19.42
C ASN A 286 -5.58 15.75 20.23
N SER A 287 -5.01 14.72 19.62
CA SER A 287 -3.97 13.88 20.24
C SER A 287 -4.37 13.25 21.59
N ALA A 288 -5.62 12.83 21.75
CA ALA A 288 -6.13 12.23 23.00
C ALA A 288 -5.28 11.04 23.45
N TYR A 289 -5.00 10.07 22.56
CA TYR A 289 -4.18 8.91 22.88
C TYR A 289 -2.73 9.27 23.25
N PRO A 290 -1.96 10.04 22.45
CA PRO A 290 -0.62 10.46 22.83
C PRO A 290 -0.59 11.23 24.17
N THR A 291 -1.58 12.06 24.45
CA THR A 291 -1.69 12.80 25.72
C THR A 291 -1.94 11.85 26.89
N ALA A 292 -2.82 10.85 26.72
CA ALA A 292 -3.05 9.83 27.74
C ALA A 292 -1.80 8.96 27.98
N MET A 293 -1.13 8.55 26.90
CA MET A 293 0.09 7.74 26.99
C MET A 293 1.21 8.43 27.75
N ARG A 294 1.37 9.76 27.61
CA ARG A 294 2.35 10.53 28.39
C ARG A 294 2.08 10.55 29.91
N LYS A 295 0.86 10.22 30.32
CA LYS A 295 0.43 10.17 31.73
C LYS A 295 0.43 8.77 32.30
N LEU A 296 0.74 7.74 31.49
CA LEU A 296 0.86 6.38 31.98
C LEU A 296 2.02 6.29 32.97
N ILE A 297 1.82 5.53 34.02
CA ILE A 297 2.86 5.25 35.01
C ILE A 297 3.87 4.30 34.35
N ASP A 298 5.15 4.60 34.53
CA ASP A 298 6.22 3.68 34.14
C ASP A 298 6.18 2.46 35.04
N LEU A 299 5.89 1.30 34.43
CA LEU A 299 5.84 0.02 35.13
C LEU A 299 7.16 -0.77 35.02
N THR A 300 8.22 -0.13 34.52
CA THR A 300 9.54 -0.77 34.42
C THR A 300 10.03 -1.13 35.83
N GLY A 301 10.20 -2.41 36.10
CA GLY A 301 10.60 -2.91 37.41
C GLY A 301 9.48 -3.06 38.45
N ALA A 302 8.21 -2.87 38.03
CA ALA A 302 7.08 -3.16 38.93
C ALA A 302 6.94 -4.67 39.17
N GLU A 303 6.75 -5.07 40.40
CA GLU A 303 6.43 -6.44 40.76
C GLU A 303 4.91 -6.65 40.79
N MET A 304 4.45 -7.76 40.21
CA MET A 304 3.06 -8.13 40.27
C MET A 304 2.77 -8.83 41.61
N ILE A 305 1.97 -8.20 42.43
CA ILE A 305 1.45 -8.81 43.66
C ILE A 305 0.13 -9.52 43.29
N VAL A 306 0.10 -10.84 43.43
CA VAL A 306 -1.09 -11.68 43.19
C VAL A 306 -1.78 -12.00 44.52
#